data_8d11dfc7ac7b3422b63dd82acc715f63
#
_entry.id   8d11dfc7ac7b3422b63dd82acc715f63
#
_cell.length_a   1.000
_cell.length_b   1.000
_cell.length_c   1.000
_cell.angle_alpha   90.00
_cell.angle_beta   90.00
_cell.angle_gamma   90.00
#
_symmetry.space_group_name_H-M   'P 1'
#
loop_
_entity.id
_entity.type
_entity.pdbx_description
1 polymer ?
#
loop_
_entity_poly.entity_id
_entity_poly.type
_entity_poly.pdbx_seq_one_letter_code
_entity_poly.pdbx_strand_id
1 'polypeptide(L)'
;YEITPNNALQYKKEELNDLKAMKKEIAQVKDEIRKLGNVNVNAIEEYKEISERHAFLSGQYEDLKTAEAQLENIIQELDEGMRKQFTEKFQDIQREFDKAFKELFGGGKGTLELEEDVDILEAGIRIISQPPGKKLQNMMQRSGGEKALNAIALFF
;
A
#
# COMPACT_ATOMS: atom_id res chain seq x y z
N TYR A 1 -56.54 -13.66 5.32
CA TYR A 1 -57.06 -14.98 4.93
C TYR A 1 -58.38 -14.77 4.19
N GLU A 2 -58.41 -15.05 2.89
CA GLU A 2 -59.65 -14.97 2.09
C GLU A 2 -60.47 -16.24 2.28
N ILE A 3 -61.14 -16.38 3.41
CA ILE A 3 -62.09 -17.43 3.64
C ILE A 3 -63.46 -16.91 3.23
N THR A 4 -63.95 -17.40 2.08
CA THR A 4 -65.30 -17.13 1.60
C THR A 4 -66.26 -18.18 2.11
N PRO A 5 -67.58 -17.89 2.19
CA PRO A 5 -68.57 -18.88 2.64
C PRO A 5 -68.54 -20.22 1.86
N ASN A 6 -68.13 -20.17 0.57
CA ASN A 6 -68.04 -21.35 -0.27
C ASN A 6 -66.83 -22.25 0.02
N ASN A 7 -65.70 -21.71 0.46
CA ASN A 7 -64.52 -22.51 0.78
C ASN A 7 -64.42 -22.81 2.30
N ALA A 8 -65.25 -22.19 3.13
CA ALA A 8 -65.24 -22.40 4.59
C ALA A 8 -65.57 -23.87 4.96
N LEU A 9 -66.36 -24.56 4.13
CA LEU A 9 -66.70 -25.94 4.36
C LEU A 9 -65.49 -26.90 4.22
N GLN A 10 -64.52 -26.56 3.39
CA GLN A 10 -63.27 -27.36 3.19
C GLN A 10 -62.34 -27.30 4.42
N TYR A 11 -62.50 -26.27 5.23
CA TYR A 11 -61.72 -26.08 6.45
C TYR A 11 -62.43 -26.58 7.71
N LYS A 12 -63.64 -27.12 7.57
CA LYS A 12 -64.39 -27.68 8.68
C LYS A 12 -63.74 -28.97 9.15
N LYS A 13 -63.16 -28.96 10.33
CA LYS A 13 -62.70 -30.17 11.02
C LYS A 13 -63.77 -30.65 11.98
N GLU A 14 -64.17 -31.93 11.92
CA GLU A 14 -65.23 -32.50 12.73
C GLU A 14 -64.89 -32.65 14.21
N GLU A 15 -63.60 -32.50 14.57
CA GLU A 15 -63.12 -32.64 15.96
C GLU A 15 -63.14 -31.35 16.79
N LEU A 16 -63.74 -30.26 16.30
CA LEU A 16 -63.75 -28.96 16.95
C LEU A 16 -64.87 -28.86 18.01
N ASN A 17 -64.74 -29.64 19.08
CA ASN A 17 -65.81 -29.76 20.09
C ASN A 17 -65.80 -28.63 21.18
N ASP A 18 -64.74 -27.85 21.33
CA ASP A 18 -64.65 -26.78 22.34
C ASP A 18 -64.30 -25.42 21.74
N LEU A 19 -65.32 -24.72 21.25
CA LEU A 19 -65.20 -23.34 20.74
C LEU A 19 -64.71 -22.33 21.78
N LYS A 20 -64.91 -22.60 23.09
CA LYS A 20 -64.45 -21.70 24.16
C LYS A 20 -62.94 -21.86 24.40
N ALA A 21 -62.42 -23.08 24.43
CA ALA A 21 -60.99 -23.37 24.55
C ALA A 21 -60.23 -22.77 23.39
N MET A 22 -60.69 -22.97 22.15
CA MET A 22 -60.06 -22.40 20.96
C MET A 22 -60.07 -20.90 20.90
N LYS A 23 -61.13 -20.21 21.33
CA LYS A 23 -61.14 -18.74 21.43
C LYS A 23 -60.12 -18.24 22.43
N LYS A 24 -59.93 -18.94 23.55
CA LYS A 24 -58.94 -18.62 24.54
C LYS A 24 -57.52 -18.78 24.00
N GLU A 25 -57.26 -19.88 23.29
CA GLU A 25 -55.99 -20.15 22.65
C GLU A 25 -55.64 -19.11 21.57
N ILE A 26 -56.61 -18.76 20.71
CA ILE A 26 -56.45 -17.69 19.72
C ILE A 26 -56.13 -16.34 20.40
N ALA A 27 -56.78 -16.04 21.53
CA ALA A 27 -56.50 -14.81 22.26
C ALA A 27 -55.08 -14.80 22.85
N GLN A 28 -54.61 -15.95 23.34
CA GLN A 28 -53.22 -16.10 23.85
C GLN A 28 -52.22 -15.93 22.75
N VAL A 29 -52.38 -16.63 21.61
CA VAL A 29 -51.47 -16.51 20.45
C VAL A 29 -51.44 -15.09 19.91
N LYS A 30 -52.59 -14.41 19.84
CA LYS A 30 -52.63 -12.99 19.44
C LYS A 30 -51.91 -12.07 20.41
N ASP A 31 -51.95 -12.35 21.69
CA ASP A 31 -51.24 -11.56 22.70
C ASP A 31 -49.73 -11.81 22.63
N GLU A 32 -49.32 -13.04 22.40
CA GLU A 32 -47.91 -13.43 22.15
C GLU A 32 -47.36 -12.74 20.89
N ILE A 33 -48.12 -12.72 19.77
CA ILE A 33 -47.76 -11.99 18.55
C ILE A 33 -47.62 -10.49 18.84
N ARG A 34 -48.50 -9.91 19.64
CA ARG A 34 -48.38 -8.49 20.06
C ARG A 34 -47.13 -8.22 20.88
N LYS A 35 -46.76 -9.13 21.78
CA LYS A 35 -45.56 -9.02 22.61
C LYS A 35 -44.26 -9.10 21.79
N LEU A 36 -44.26 -9.82 20.66
CA LEU A 36 -43.14 -9.88 19.71
C LEU A 36 -42.89 -8.54 19.00
N GLY A 37 -43.90 -7.64 18.96
CA GLY A 37 -43.77 -6.32 18.31
C GLY A 37 -43.64 -6.39 16.79
N ASN A 38 -43.00 -5.40 16.20
CA ASN A 38 -42.73 -5.35 14.77
C ASN A 38 -41.56 -6.29 14.42
N VAL A 39 -41.88 -7.51 14.02
CA VAL A 39 -40.85 -8.46 13.51
C VAL A 39 -40.61 -8.14 12.05
N ASN A 40 -39.35 -7.85 11.69
CA ASN A 40 -38.95 -7.74 10.29
C ASN A 40 -38.85 -9.15 9.67
N VAL A 41 -39.85 -9.52 8.88
CA VAL A 41 -39.93 -10.86 8.24
C VAL A 41 -38.81 -11.07 7.24
N ASN A 42 -38.27 -9.99 6.66
CA ASN A 42 -37.21 -10.02 5.66
C ASN A 42 -35.80 -10.02 6.31
N ALA A 43 -35.72 -9.86 7.63
CA ALA A 43 -34.42 -9.75 8.32
C ALA A 43 -33.49 -10.94 8.07
N ILE A 44 -34.04 -12.13 7.86
CA ILE A 44 -33.23 -13.34 7.58
C ILE A 44 -32.60 -13.26 6.19
N GLU A 45 -33.36 -12.82 5.19
CA GLU A 45 -32.86 -12.68 3.81
C GLU A 45 -31.87 -11.51 3.73
N GLU A 46 -32.20 -10.37 4.32
CA GLU A 46 -31.30 -9.21 4.40
C GLU A 46 -29.99 -9.55 5.11
N TYR A 47 -30.07 -10.32 6.21
CA TYR A 47 -28.86 -10.77 6.92
C TYR A 47 -28.01 -11.69 6.04
N LYS A 48 -28.62 -12.58 5.29
CA LYS A 48 -27.89 -13.50 4.38
C LYS A 48 -27.15 -12.70 3.31
N GLU A 49 -27.84 -11.79 2.62
CA GLU A 49 -27.22 -10.95 1.59
C GLU A 49 -26.07 -10.09 2.14
N ILE A 50 -26.27 -9.46 3.31
CA ILE A 50 -25.25 -8.65 3.96
C ILE A 50 -24.06 -9.53 4.40
N SER A 51 -24.35 -10.73 4.92
CA SER A 51 -23.30 -11.67 5.35
C SER A 51 -22.45 -12.16 4.16
N GLU A 52 -23.07 -12.50 3.05
CA GLU A 52 -22.37 -12.90 1.82
C GLU A 52 -21.51 -11.74 1.28
N ARG A 53 -22.07 -10.54 1.24
CA ARG A 53 -21.35 -9.34 0.82
C ARG A 53 -20.18 -9.01 1.76
N HIS A 54 -20.39 -9.14 3.06
CA HIS A 54 -19.34 -8.93 4.06
C HIS A 54 -18.21 -9.94 3.89
N ALA A 55 -18.52 -11.23 3.71
CA ALA A 55 -17.51 -12.26 3.49
C ALA A 55 -16.69 -12.00 2.22
N PHE A 56 -17.35 -11.60 1.13
CA PHE A 56 -16.68 -11.23 -0.11
C PHE A 56 -15.74 -10.02 0.06
N LEU A 57 -16.23 -8.94 0.67
CA LEU A 57 -15.45 -7.73 0.88
C LEU A 57 -14.30 -7.96 1.87
N SER A 58 -14.51 -8.79 2.89
CA SER A 58 -13.44 -9.18 3.82
C SER A 58 -12.32 -9.95 3.11
N GLY A 59 -12.68 -10.87 2.22
CA GLY A 59 -11.69 -11.56 1.39
C GLY A 59 -10.88 -10.59 0.52
N GLN A 60 -11.55 -9.67 -0.18
CA GLN A 60 -10.87 -8.67 -0.98
C GLN A 60 -9.96 -7.73 -0.15
N TYR A 61 -10.39 -7.38 1.04
CA TYR A 61 -9.60 -6.57 1.96
C TYR A 61 -8.30 -7.27 2.38
N GLU A 62 -8.37 -8.54 2.74
CA GLU A 62 -7.19 -9.33 3.10
C GLU A 62 -6.23 -9.54 1.91
N ASP A 63 -6.78 -9.75 0.70
CA ASP A 63 -5.97 -9.84 -0.53
C ASP A 63 -5.23 -8.54 -0.80
N LEU A 64 -5.91 -7.39 -0.68
CA LEU A 64 -5.29 -6.07 -0.86
C LEU A 64 -4.22 -5.79 0.19
N LYS A 65 -4.47 -6.14 1.43
CA LYS A 65 -3.51 -5.98 2.52
C LYS A 65 -2.26 -6.85 2.33
N THR A 66 -2.46 -8.05 1.80
CA THR A 66 -1.36 -8.94 1.43
C THR A 66 -0.53 -8.36 0.28
N ALA A 67 -1.21 -7.81 -0.74
CA ALA A 67 -0.54 -7.16 -1.87
C ALA A 67 0.22 -5.90 -1.44
N GLU A 68 -0.34 -5.09 -0.54
CA GLU A 68 0.32 -3.92 0.06
C GLU A 68 1.64 -4.33 0.74
N ALA A 69 1.59 -5.33 1.62
CA ALA A 69 2.79 -5.82 2.31
C ALA A 69 3.86 -6.37 1.33
N GLN A 70 3.43 -7.04 0.26
CA GLN A 70 4.35 -7.51 -0.78
C GLN A 70 5.01 -6.35 -1.53
N LEU A 71 4.26 -5.31 -1.84
CA LEU A 71 4.79 -4.10 -2.50
C LEU A 71 5.77 -3.36 -1.61
N GLU A 72 5.49 -3.22 -0.32
CA GLU A 72 6.41 -2.62 0.66
C GLU A 72 7.74 -3.39 0.72
N ASN A 73 7.70 -4.72 0.76
CA ASN A 73 8.89 -5.55 0.73
C ASN A 73 9.70 -5.37 -0.57
N ILE A 74 9.02 -5.33 -1.73
CA ILE A 74 9.70 -5.11 -3.02
C ILE A 74 10.36 -3.73 -3.05
N ILE A 75 9.69 -2.70 -2.55
CA ILE A 75 10.25 -1.33 -2.48
C ILE A 75 11.52 -1.34 -1.62
N GLN A 76 11.48 -2.01 -0.47
CA GLN A 76 12.63 -2.10 0.42
C GLN A 76 13.80 -2.85 -0.23
N GLU A 77 13.55 -3.99 -0.87
CA GLU A 77 14.57 -4.75 -1.60
C GLU A 77 15.21 -3.94 -2.74
N LEU A 78 14.38 -3.17 -3.48
CA LEU A 78 14.85 -2.28 -4.54
C LEU A 78 15.70 -1.14 -3.99
N ASP A 79 15.28 -0.51 -2.89
CA ASP A 79 16.03 0.58 -2.25
C ASP A 79 17.40 0.09 -1.76
N GLU A 80 17.45 -1.06 -1.09
CA GLU A 80 18.72 -1.68 -0.65
C GLU A 80 19.61 -2.05 -1.85
N GLY A 81 19.03 -2.60 -2.89
CA GLY A 81 19.74 -2.93 -4.14
C GLY A 81 20.32 -1.69 -4.82
N MET A 82 19.54 -0.61 -4.92
CA MET A 82 20.01 0.67 -5.48
C MET A 82 21.14 1.28 -4.65
N ARG A 83 21.03 1.28 -3.33
CA ARG A 83 22.08 1.79 -2.43
C ARG A 83 23.39 1.04 -2.60
N LYS A 84 23.31 -0.27 -2.63
CA LYS A 84 24.49 -1.13 -2.84
C LYS A 84 25.12 -0.87 -4.20
N GLN A 85 24.33 -0.90 -5.27
CA GLN A 85 24.82 -0.66 -6.62
C GLN A 85 25.41 0.74 -6.80
N PHE A 86 24.74 1.76 -6.23
CA PHE A 86 25.25 3.13 -6.25
C PHE A 86 26.61 3.23 -5.55
N THR A 87 26.73 2.65 -4.35
CA THR A 87 27.98 2.69 -3.57
C THR A 87 29.14 2.04 -4.35
N GLU A 88 28.90 0.86 -4.90
CA GLU A 88 29.91 0.13 -5.68
C GLU A 88 30.33 0.93 -6.93
N LYS A 89 29.34 1.44 -7.69
CA LYS A 89 29.62 2.20 -8.91
C LYS A 89 30.23 3.57 -8.63
N PHE A 90 29.82 4.22 -7.56
CA PHE A 90 30.43 5.47 -7.17
C PHE A 90 31.92 5.33 -6.83
N GLN A 91 32.30 4.24 -6.14
CA GLN A 91 33.72 3.94 -5.88
C GLN A 91 34.50 3.68 -7.18
N ASP A 92 33.89 2.96 -8.13
CA ASP A 92 34.50 2.74 -9.44
C ASP A 92 34.73 4.09 -10.17
N ILE A 93 33.72 4.95 -10.20
CA ILE A 93 33.79 6.28 -10.82
C ILE A 93 34.83 7.15 -10.12
N GLN A 94 34.87 7.15 -8.79
CA GLN A 94 35.93 7.90 -8.06
C GLN A 94 37.30 7.49 -8.49
N ARG A 95 37.56 6.18 -8.64
CA ARG A 95 38.85 5.65 -9.00
C ARG A 95 39.23 6.01 -10.45
N GLU A 96 38.33 5.86 -11.38
CA GLU A 96 38.58 6.20 -12.78
C GLU A 96 38.69 7.72 -12.97
N PHE A 97 37.89 8.52 -12.25
CA PHE A 97 38.02 9.96 -12.24
C PHE A 97 39.42 10.43 -11.79
N ASP A 98 39.99 9.85 -10.72
CA ASP A 98 41.33 10.19 -10.25
C ASP A 98 42.41 9.83 -11.30
N LYS A 99 42.25 8.72 -12.01
CA LYS A 99 43.17 8.34 -13.09
C LYS A 99 43.08 9.34 -14.26
N ALA A 100 41.89 9.56 -14.78
CA ALA A 100 41.66 10.51 -15.88
C ALA A 100 42.16 11.93 -15.51
N PHE A 101 41.91 12.34 -14.26
CA PHE A 101 42.39 13.62 -13.75
C PHE A 101 43.91 13.72 -13.80
N LYS A 102 44.63 12.69 -13.32
CA LYS A 102 46.09 12.64 -13.33
C LYS A 102 46.69 12.68 -14.75
N GLU A 103 46.02 12.00 -15.68
CA GLU A 103 46.45 12.01 -17.10
C GLU A 103 46.28 13.38 -17.74
N LEU A 104 45.10 14.02 -17.52
CA LEU A 104 44.80 15.33 -18.14
C LEU A 104 45.57 16.49 -17.56
N PHE A 105 45.85 16.46 -16.25
CA PHE A 105 46.55 17.53 -15.54
C PHE A 105 48.07 17.28 -15.39
N GLY A 106 48.57 16.12 -15.85
CA GLY A 106 49.96 15.72 -15.67
C GLY A 106 50.34 15.45 -14.22
N GLY A 107 49.39 14.98 -13.42
CA GLY A 107 49.53 14.67 -11.99
C GLY A 107 48.49 15.34 -11.11
N GLY A 108 48.70 15.32 -9.80
CA GLY A 108 47.75 15.85 -8.81
C GLY A 108 46.75 14.80 -8.28
N LYS A 109 45.62 15.26 -7.76
CA LYS A 109 44.57 14.39 -7.23
C LYS A 109 43.17 14.94 -7.58
N GLY A 110 42.32 14.08 -8.14
CA GLY A 110 40.89 14.32 -8.33
C GLY A 110 40.08 13.43 -7.40
N THR A 111 39.09 13.98 -6.71
CA THR A 111 38.23 13.20 -5.81
C THR A 111 36.78 13.65 -5.97
N LEU A 112 35.87 12.68 -5.95
CA LEU A 112 34.45 12.93 -5.84
C LEU A 112 34.03 12.64 -4.40
N GLU A 113 33.27 13.53 -3.80
CA GLU A 113 32.74 13.36 -2.44
C GLU A 113 31.22 13.51 -2.46
N LEU A 114 30.55 12.65 -1.71
CA LEU A 114 29.13 12.78 -1.46
C LEU A 114 28.90 13.81 -0.36
N GLU A 115 27.77 14.45 -0.42
CA GLU A 115 27.31 15.38 0.64
C GLU A 115 27.05 14.58 1.91
N GLU A 116 27.58 15.06 3.04
CA GLU A 116 27.40 14.42 4.34
C GLU A 116 26.01 14.73 4.89
N ASP A 117 25.49 13.86 5.76
CA ASP A 117 24.18 13.99 6.44
C ASP A 117 22.94 13.96 5.52
N VAL A 118 23.10 13.48 4.29
CA VAL A 118 22.00 13.29 3.33
C VAL A 118 21.95 11.81 2.90
N ASP A 119 20.76 11.35 2.56
CA ASP A 119 20.59 10.00 2.00
C ASP A 119 21.46 9.80 0.76
N ILE A 120 22.17 8.67 0.68
CA ILE A 120 23.14 8.38 -0.37
C ILE A 120 22.54 8.46 -1.79
N LEU A 121 21.26 8.20 -1.95
CA LEU A 121 20.57 8.29 -3.24
C LEU A 121 20.13 9.72 -3.60
N GLU A 122 20.09 10.62 -2.61
CA GLU A 122 19.72 12.03 -2.78
C GLU A 122 20.91 12.97 -2.63
N ALA A 123 22.06 12.43 -2.17
CA ALA A 123 23.23 13.20 -1.87
C ALA A 123 23.83 13.89 -3.12
N GLY A 124 24.11 15.17 -2.99
CA GLY A 124 24.88 15.92 -3.99
C GLY A 124 26.32 15.41 -4.09
N ILE A 125 26.89 15.45 -5.31
CA ILE A 125 28.28 15.06 -5.56
C ILE A 125 29.14 16.31 -5.67
N ARG A 126 30.15 16.43 -4.81
CA ARG A 126 31.15 17.51 -4.85
C ARG A 126 32.40 17.02 -5.56
N ILE A 127 32.86 17.80 -6.54
CA ILE A 127 34.11 17.53 -7.27
C ILE A 127 35.22 18.34 -6.62
N ILE A 128 36.18 17.66 -6.03
CA ILE A 128 37.34 18.24 -5.39
C ILE A 128 38.57 17.88 -6.21
N SER A 129 39.36 18.87 -6.56
CA SER A 129 40.52 18.68 -7.39
C SER A 129 41.74 19.44 -6.90
N GLN A 130 42.91 18.81 -7.04
CA GLN A 130 44.23 19.39 -6.68
C GLN A 130 45.19 19.15 -7.82
N PRO A 131 45.27 20.05 -8.83
CA PRO A 131 46.32 19.98 -9.84
C PRO A 131 47.71 20.15 -9.24
N PRO A 132 48.75 19.68 -9.96
CA PRO A 132 50.14 19.82 -9.50
C PRO A 132 50.49 21.27 -9.10
N GLY A 133 51.11 21.42 -7.94
CA GLY A 133 51.55 22.73 -7.43
C GLY A 133 50.44 23.67 -6.88
N LYS A 134 49.20 23.21 -6.85
CA LYS A 134 48.09 24.01 -6.31
C LYS A 134 47.46 23.35 -5.07
N LYS A 135 46.76 24.20 -4.26
CA LYS A 135 46.01 23.71 -3.09
C LYS A 135 44.72 22.98 -3.51
N LEU A 136 44.28 22.06 -2.65
CA LEU A 136 42.99 21.39 -2.79
C LEU A 136 41.87 22.41 -2.78
N GLN A 137 40.98 22.37 -3.78
CA GLN A 137 39.85 23.31 -3.89
C GLN A 137 38.66 22.61 -4.57
N ASN A 138 37.46 23.08 -4.22
CA ASN A 138 36.23 22.68 -4.90
C ASN A 138 36.25 23.21 -6.36
N MET A 139 35.73 22.41 -7.30
CA MET A 139 35.64 22.77 -8.72
C MET A 139 34.99 24.15 -8.94
N MET A 140 34.00 24.53 -8.12
CA MET A 140 33.28 25.81 -8.24
C MET A 140 34.19 27.04 -8.06
N GLN A 141 35.30 26.89 -7.35
CA GLN A 141 36.26 27.99 -7.03
C GLN A 141 37.39 28.07 -8.08
N ARG A 142 37.35 27.30 -9.17
CA ARG A 142 38.40 27.20 -10.16
C ARG A 142 38.16 28.12 -11.36
N SER A 143 39.22 28.35 -12.15
CA SER A 143 39.12 29.09 -13.42
C SER A 143 38.32 28.31 -14.47
N GLY A 144 37.75 29.00 -15.48
CA GLY A 144 36.90 28.39 -16.48
C GLY A 144 37.59 27.26 -17.24
N GLY A 145 38.82 27.37 -17.60
CA GLY A 145 39.59 26.30 -18.28
C GLY A 145 39.82 25.05 -17.39
N GLU A 146 40.09 25.26 -16.09
CA GLU A 146 40.23 24.15 -15.16
C GLU A 146 38.89 23.43 -14.89
N LYS A 147 37.75 24.18 -14.87
CA LYS A 147 36.42 23.59 -14.81
C LYS A 147 36.12 22.70 -16.03
N ALA A 148 36.48 23.17 -17.24
CA ALA A 148 36.30 22.40 -18.45
C ALA A 148 37.10 21.10 -18.42
N LEU A 149 38.38 21.14 -18.00
CA LEU A 149 39.19 19.93 -17.88
C LEU A 149 38.65 18.94 -16.82
N ASN A 150 38.15 19.43 -15.67
CA ASN A 150 37.50 18.56 -14.69
C ASN A 150 36.23 17.90 -15.25
N ALA A 151 35.43 18.64 -16.03
CA ALA A 151 34.23 18.10 -16.67
C ALA A 151 34.62 17.02 -17.69
N ILE A 152 35.69 17.25 -18.49
CA ILE A 152 36.23 16.25 -19.43
C ILE A 152 36.66 15.00 -18.68
N ALA A 153 37.44 15.14 -17.58
CA ALA A 153 37.88 14.02 -16.75
C ALA A 153 36.73 13.18 -16.17
N LEU A 154 35.56 13.78 -15.99
CA LEU A 154 34.37 13.06 -15.52
C LEU A 154 33.68 12.24 -16.62
N PHE A 155 33.90 12.59 -17.89
CA PHE A 155 33.31 11.88 -19.06
C PHE A 155 34.15 10.72 -19.56
N PHE A 156 35.41 10.67 -19.23
CA PHE A 156 36.35 9.59 -19.59
C PHE A 156 36.59 8.61 -18.46
#